data_ae44d6b469e7544047d12111e1d746ba
#
_entry.id   ae44d6b469e7544047d12111e1d746ba
#
_cell.length_a   1.000
_cell.length_b   1.000
_cell.length_c   1.000
_cell.angle_alpha   90.00
_cell.angle_beta   90.00
_cell.angle_gamma   90.00
#
_symmetry.space_group_name_H-M   'P 1'
#
loop_
_entity.id
_entity.type
_entity.pdbx_description
1 polymer ?
#
loop_
_entity_poly.entity_id
_entity_poly.type
_entity_poly.pdbx_seq_one_letter_code
_entity_poly.pdbx_strand_id
1 'polypeptide(L)'
;MHQQLTNTARQALLAGYYYGTLPWRRFAARRRAIGGKSPISILFYHRVADNYPNDWTISTQGFARQIDWLQRKFELISLSEAQARIRSGHNPRPAVAITFDDGYADNCQYALPLLVRRRIPVTYFVSTRHIIATEPFPHDVARGEPHKPNTVDELRELSAQGIEIGAHTRSHADLGMLHNPAALYDEVVAAGEELQEAIGKPVRYFAFPYGQYENLNPEVFHMAYDAGFDGVCSAYGGYNFPGDDAFHLQRFHADPSLLRLKNWLTVDPRWLNRERFCYDQPSATTDAQKPQPTTL
;
A
#
# COMPACT_ATOMS: atom_id res chain seq x y z
N MET A 1 -2.87 33.82 -8.41
CA MET A 1 -2.97 33.76 -9.88
C MET A 1 -1.80 33.02 -10.53
N HIS A 2 -0.55 33.29 -10.18
CA HIS A 2 0.63 32.60 -10.76
C HIS A 2 0.66 31.08 -10.46
N GLN A 3 0.31 30.65 -9.26
CA GLN A 3 0.28 29.23 -8.85
C GLN A 3 -0.84 28.42 -9.56
N GLN A 4 -1.97 29.04 -9.86
CA GLN A 4 -3.05 28.38 -10.61
C GLN A 4 -2.71 28.20 -12.10
N LEU A 5 -2.04 29.16 -12.72
CA LEU A 5 -1.57 29.08 -14.10
C LEU A 5 -0.51 27.97 -14.26
N THR A 6 0.39 27.80 -13.28
CA THR A 6 1.38 26.72 -13.29
C THR A 6 0.73 25.34 -13.14
N ASN A 7 -0.32 25.21 -12.33
CA ASN A 7 -1.04 23.94 -12.16
C ASN A 7 -1.81 23.55 -13.44
N THR A 8 -2.47 24.50 -14.10
CA THR A 8 -3.19 24.25 -15.36
C THR A 8 -2.23 23.84 -16.47
N ALA A 9 -1.11 24.51 -16.62
CA ALA A 9 -0.08 24.16 -17.59
C ALA A 9 0.52 22.76 -17.32
N ARG A 10 0.81 22.43 -16.06
CA ARG A 10 1.27 21.09 -15.65
C ARG A 10 0.24 20.00 -15.99
N GLN A 11 -1.03 20.24 -15.72
CA GLN A 11 -2.10 19.29 -16.06
C GLN A 11 -2.25 19.11 -17.58
N ALA A 12 -2.16 20.20 -18.35
CA ALA A 12 -2.20 20.13 -19.81
C ALA A 12 -1.01 19.34 -20.38
N LEU A 13 0.20 19.56 -19.88
CA LEU A 13 1.39 18.79 -20.25
C LEU A 13 1.24 17.30 -19.92
N LEU A 14 0.75 17.00 -18.72
CA LEU A 14 0.49 15.62 -18.29
C LEU A 14 -0.57 14.95 -19.17
N ALA A 15 -1.63 15.68 -19.53
CA ALA A 15 -2.66 15.19 -20.44
C ALA A 15 -2.08 14.91 -21.83
N GLY A 16 -1.32 15.86 -22.40
CA GLY A 16 -0.63 15.68 -23.68
C GLY A 16 0.28 14.46 -23.68
N TYR A 17 1.10 14.31 -22.64
CA TYR A 17 1.97 13.15 -22.48
C TYR A 17 1.17 11.84 -22.35
N TYR A 18 0.16 11.81 -21.51
CA TYR A 18 -0.68 10.62 -21.32
C TYR A 18 -1.37 10.18 -22.61
N TYR A 19 -2.10 11.10 -23.25
CA TYR A 19 -2.87 10.78 -24.45
C TYR A 19 -1.96 10.52 -25.67
N GLY A 20 -0.84 11.23 -25.79
CA GLY A 20 0.14 11.02 -26.85
C GLY A 20 0.84 9.65 -26.78
N THR A 21 1.10 9.16 -25.57
CA THR A 21 1.75 7.83 -25.37
C THR A 21 0.77 6.67 -25.26
N LEU A 22 -0.53 6.93 -25.10
CA LEU A 22 -1.55 5.92 -24.84
C LEU A 22 -1.66 4.81 -25.90
N PRO A 23 -1.58 5.09 -27.22
CA PRO A 23 -1.64 4.02 -28.24
C PRO A 23 -0.50 3.02 -28.07
N TRP A 24 0.73 3.49 -27.86
CA TRP A 24 1.90 2.65 -27.63
C TRP A 24 1.77 1.85 -26.33
N ARG A 25 1.31 2.48 -25.22
CA ARG A 25 1.08 1.80 -23.94
C ARG A 25 0.05 0.68 -24.06
N ARG A 26 -1.03 0.90 -24.81
CA ARG A 26 -2.06 -0.13 -25.08
C ARG A 26 -1.49 -1.29 -25.87
N PHE A 27 -0.65 -1.01 -26.88
CA PHE A 27 0.03 -2.06 -27.62
C PHE A 27 0.98 -2.88 -26.71
N ALA A 28 1.81 -2.22 -25.94
CA ALA A 28 2.72 -2.87 -25.00
C ALA A 28 1.96 -3.69 -23.92
N ALA A 29 0.84 -3.16 -23.40
CA ALA A 29 0.00 -3.87 -22.46
C ALA A 29 -0.61 -5.15 -23.03
N ARG A 30 -1.07 -5.10 -24.31
CA ARG A 30 -1.58 -6.29 -25.00
C ARG A 30 -0.50 -7.37 -25.17
N ARG A 31 0.71 -6.96 -25.55
CA ARG A 31 1.84 -7.91 -25.66
C ARG A 31 2.17 -8.58 -24.33
N ARG A 32 2.21 -7.79 -23.25
CA ARG A 32 2.42 -8.33 -21.90
C ARG A 32 1.31 -9.29 -21.49
N ALA A 33 0.06 -8.93 -21.74
CA ALA A 33 -1.10 -9.78 -21.44
C ALA A 33 -1.04 -11.14 -22.14
N ILE A 34 -0.70 -11.17 -23.44
CA ILE A 34 -0.52 -12.40 -24.21
C ILE A 34 0.60 -13.27 -23.61
N GLY A 35 1.69 -12.66 -23.14
CA GLY A 35 2.80 -13.35 -22.50
C GLY A 35 2.56 -13.69 -21.01
N GLY A 36 1.39 -13.38 -20.45
CA GLY A 36 1.13 -13.57 -19.02
C GLY A 36 1.98 -12.68 -18.11
N LYS A 37 2.50 -11.55 -18.62
CA LYS A 37 3.42 -10.64 -17.92
C LYS A 37 2.80 -9.25 -17.69
N SER A 38 1.48 -9.19 -17.52
CA SER A 38 0.82 -7.92 -17.14
C SER A 38 1.28 -7.47 -15.76
N PRO A 39 1.44 -6.14 -15.53
CA PRO A 39 1.84 -5.62 -14.24
C PRO A 39 0.74 -5.80 -13.19
N ILE A 40 1.17 -5.90 -11.95
CA ILE A 40 0.36 -5.80 -10.75
C ILE A 40 0.75 -4.51 -10.06
N SER A 41 -0.19 -3.59 -9.93
CA SER A 41 0.01 -2.32 -9.24
C SER A 41 -0.64 -2.37 -7.87
N ILE A 42 0.04 -1.92 -6.84
CA ILE A 42 -0.52 -1.81 -5.50
C ILE A 42 -0.62 -0.32 -5.18
N LEU A 43 -1.82 0.12 -4.85
CA LEU A 43 -2.10 1.50 -4.49
C LEU A 43 -2.17 1.65 -2.98
N PHE A 44 -1.63 2.75 -2.46
CA PHE A 44 -1.86 3.14 -1.08
C PHE A 44 -2.53 4.50 -0.99
N TYR A 45 -3.52 4.58 -0.14
CA TYR A 45 -4.23 5.76 0.32
C TYR A 45 -3.89 6.00 1.78
N HIS A 46 -4.15 7.20 2.29
CA HIS A 46 -4.07 7.47 3.72
C HIS A 46 -5.46 7.84 4.25
N ARG A 47 -5.96 9.02 3.89
CA ARG A 47 -7.20 9.56 4.41
C ARG A 47 -8.18 9.91 3.30
N VAL A 48 -9.43 9.47 3.44
CA VAL A 48 -10.55 9.83 2.55
C VAL A 48 -11.56 10.64 3.34
N ALA A 49 -11.57 11.95 3.12
CA ALA A 49 -12.45 12.88 3.84
C ALA A 49 -12.65 14.17 3.05
N ASP A 50 -13.74 14.90 3.35
CA ASP A 50 -14.06 16.17 2.71
C ASP A 50 -13.74 17.38 3.62
N ASN A 51 -13.33 17.13 4.87
CA ASN A 51 -12.94 18.15 5.85
C ASN A 51 -11.42 18.11 6.07
N TYR A 52 -10.84 19.23 6.45
CA TYR A 52 -9.44 19.39 6.81
C TYR A 52 -8.48 18.67 5.84
N PRO A 53 -8.47 19.05 4.54
CA PRO A 53 -7.65 18.38 3.54
C PRO A 53 -6.18 18.69 3.76
N ASN A 54 -5.35 17.66 3.70
CA ASN A 54 -3.89 17.77 3.66
C ASN A 54 -3.35 17.08 2.39
N ASP A 55 -2.03 17.02 2.23
CA ASP A 55 -1.39 16.45 1.04
C ASP A 55 -1.69 14.95 0.84
N TRP A 56 -2.15 14.26 1.89
CA TRP A 56 -2.48 12.84 1.92
C TRP A 56 -3.98 12.56 1.87
N THR A 57 -4.80 13.61 1.80
CA THR A 57 -6.26 13.48 1.80
C THR A 57 -6.81 13.51 0.38
N ILE A 58 -7.67 12.55 0.07
CA ILE A 58 -8.52 12.58 -1.12
C ILE A 58 -9.98 12.78 -0.71
N SER A 59 -10.73 13.60 -1.46
CA SER A 59 -12.17 13.78 -1.20
C SER A 59 -12.96 12.50 -1.43
N THR A 60 -14.09 12.34 -0.75
CA THR A 60 -14.99 11.18 -0.92
C THR A 60 -15.42 11.01 -2.37
N GLN A 61 -15.76 12.10 -3.07
CA GLN A 61 -16.10 12.07 -4.48
C GLN A 61 -14.91 11.70 -5.36
N GLY A 62 -13.71 12.19 -5.04
CA GLY A 62 -12.45 11.86 -5.74
C GLY A 62 -12.16 10.37 -5.65
N PHE A 63 -12.23 9.84 -4.44
CA PHE A 63 -12.06 8.41 -4.17
C PHE A 63 -13.09 7.56 -4.93
N ALA A 64 -14.37 7.87 -4.84
CA ALA A 64 -15.40 7.13 -5.57
C ALA A 64 -15.14 7.09 -7.07
N ARG A 65 -14.76 8.23 -7.70
CA ARG A 65 -14.42 8.29 -9.13
C ARG A 65 -13.20 7.42 -9.47
N GLN A 66 -12.20 7.35 -8.58
CA GLN A 66 -11.04 6.48 -8.76
C GLN A 66 -11.46 5.02 -8.71
N ILE A 67 -12.22 4.61 -7.69
CA ILE A 67 -12.71 3.24 -7.55
C ILE A 67 -13.58 2.83 -8.75
N ASP A 68 -14.48 3.69 -9.22
CA ASP A 68 -15.30 3.43 -10.41
C ASP A 68 -14.45 3.21 -11.67
N TRP A 69 -13.37 3.97 -11.81
CA TRP A 69 -12.46 3.79 -12.95
C TRP A 69 -11.64 2.51 -12.80
N LEU A 70 -11.13 2.22 -11.61
CA LEU A 70 -10.35 1.02 -11.32
C LEU A 70 -11.15 -0.25 -11.64
N GLN A 71 -12.38 -0.37 -11.13
CA GLN A 71 -13.25 -1.52 -11.37
C GLN A 71 -13.56 -1.76 -12.86
N ARG A 72 -13.62 -0.69 -13.67
CA ARG A 72 -13.86 -0.82 -15.11
C ARG A 72 -12.62 -1.22 -15.90
N LYS A 73 -11.42 -1.08 -15.36
CA LYS A 73 -10.16 -1.20 -16.12
C LYS A 73 -9.24 -2.31 -15.65
N PHE A 74 -9.38 -2.74 -14.42
CA PHE A 74 -8.47 -3.69 -13.77
C PHE A 74 -9.24 -4.78 -13.02
N GLU A 75 -8.59 -5.90 -12.81
CA GLU A 75 -8.99 -6.83 -11.76
C GLU A 75 -8.55 -6.25 -10.42
N LEU A 76 -9.49 -6.09 -9.49
CA LEU A 76 -9.18 -5.66 -8.12
C LEU A 76 -8.97 -6.91 -7.27
N ILE A 77 -7.76 -7.07 -6.76
CA ILE A 77 -7.28 -8.27 -6.08
C ILE A 77 -6.73 -7.95 -4.69
N SER A 78 -6.63 -8.97 -3.83
CA SER A 78 -5.97 -8.85 -2.52
C SER A 78 -4.43 -8.83 -2.66
N LEU A 79 -3.71 -8.48 -1.58
CA LEU A 79 -2.25 -8.62 -1.56
C LEU A 79 -1.82 -10.07 -1.70
N SER A 80 -2.54 -11.00 -1.08
CA SER A 80 -2.24 -12.44 -1.19
C SER A 80 -2.38 -12.95 -2.62
N GLU A 81 -3.41 -12.53 -3.35
CA GLU A 81 -3.57 -12.86 -4.76
C GLU A 81 -2.49 -12.19 -5.63
N ALA A 82 -2.13 -10.95 -5.32
CA ALA A 82 -1.03 -10.26 -5.99
C ALA A 82 0.29 -11.06 -5.84
N GLN A 83 0.63 -11.47 -4.62
CA GLN A 83 1.79 -12.32 -4.36
C GLN A 83 1.74 -13.65 -5.08
N ALA A 84 0.59 -14.34 -5.05
CA ALA A 84 0.41 -15.62 -5.74
C ALA A 84 0.70 -15.48 -7.25
N ARG A 85 0.20 -14.41 -7.88
CA ARG A 85 0.48 -14.13 -9.30
C ARG A 85 1.93 -13.75 -9.57
N ILE A 86 2.58 -13.03 -8.65
CA ILE A 86 4.02 -12.73 -8.76
C ILE A 86 4.83 -14.03 -8.68
N ARG A 87 4.58 -14.88 -7.67
CA ARG A 87 5.28 -16.17 -7.48
C ARG A 87 5.05 -17.14 -8.62
N SER A 88 3.83 -17.24 -9.16
CA SER A 88 3.51 -18.12 -10.28
C SER A 88 4.20 -17.72 -11.58
N GLY A 89 4.76 -16.52 -11.65
CA GLY A 89 5.34 -16.00 -12.89
C GLY A 89 4.31 -15.69 -13.97
N HIS A 90 3.00 -15.64 -13.64
CA HIS A 90 1.92 -15.48 -14.62
C HIS A 90 0.82 -14.54 -14.14
N ASN A 91 0.58 -13.47 -14.90
CA ASN A 91 -0.54 -12.57 -14.74
C ASN A 91 -1.08 -12.11 -16.12
N PRO A 92 -2.18 -12.70 -16.62
CA PRO A 92 -2.66 -12.42 -17.97
C PRO A 92 -3.40 -11.09 -18.12
N ARG A 93 -3.78 -10.45 -17.01
CA ARG A 93 -4.51 -9.17 -17.01
C ARG A 93 -3.90 -8.20 -16.01
N PRO A 94 -3.83 -6.90 -16.35
CA PRO A 94 -3.41 -5.89 -15.38
C PRO A 94 -4.31 -5.93 -14.14
N ALA A 95 -3.70 -6.03 -12.97
CA ALA A 95 -4.39 -6.13 -11.69
C ALA A 95 -3.99 -4.99 -10.76
N VAL A 96 -4.89 -4.63 -9.86
CA VAL A 96 -4.66 -3.60 -8.84
C VAL A 96 -5.08 -4.11 -7.46
N ALA A 97 -4.19 -4.01 -6.48
CA ALA A 97 -4.53 -4.15 -5.08
C ALA A 97 -4.65 -2.77 -4.42
N ILE A 98 -5.53 -2.64 -3.45
CA ILE A 98 -5.79 -1.39 -2.73
C ILE A 98 -5.34 -1.56 -1.30
N THR A 99 -4.55 -0.59 -0.82
CA THR A 99 -4.13 -0.51 0.57
C THR A 99 -4.41 0.87 1.14
N PHE A 100 -4.48 0.97 2.46
CA PHE A 100 -4.51 2.22 3.20
C PHE A 100 -3.46 2.17 4.28
N ASP A 101 -2.92 3.32 4.63
CA ASP A 101 -1.91 3.47 5.67
C ASP A 101 -2.45 4.31 6.85
N ASP A 102 -1.73 4.30 7.97
CA ASP A 102 -1.89 5.09 9.19
C ASP A 102 -3.05 4.68 10.11
N GLY A 103 -4.17 4.23 9.59
CA GLY A 103 -5.28 3.88 10.46
C GLY A 103 -6.20 5.05 10.83
N TYR A 104 -6.40 6.03 9.95
CA TYR A 104 -7.31 7.16 10.18
C TYR A 104 -8.79 6.73 10.27
N ALA A 105 -9.47 7.08 11.36
CA ALA A 105 -10.88 6.76 11.59
C ALA A 105 -11.84 7.34 10.53
N ASP A 106 -11.47 8.44 9.86
CA ASP A 106 -12.24 9.01 8.74
C ASP A 106 -12.54 7.96 7.64
N ASN A 107 -11.62 7.00 7.42
CA ASN A 107 -11.79 5.96 6.41
C ASN A 107 -12.98 5.04 6.69
N CYS A 108 -13.38 4.88 7.95
CA CYS A 108 -14.56 4.12 8.37
C CYS A 108 -15.89 4.80 8.01
N GLN A 109 -15.87 6.12 7.75
CA GLN A 109 -17.08 6.85 7.42
C GLN A 109 -17.53 6.66 5.97
N TYR A 110 -16.59 6.49 5.05
CA TYR A 110 -16.91 6.41 3.63
C TYR A 110 -16.12 5.36 2.86
N ALA A 111 -14.78 5.39 2.93
CA ALA A 111 -13.92 4.61 2.04
C ALA A 111 -14.06 3.11 2.26
N LEU A 112 -13.84 2.65 3.48
CA LEU A 112 -13.87 1.22 3.81
C LEU A 112 -15.28 0.64 3.63
N PRO A 113 -16.39 1.29 4.09
CA PRO A 113 -17.73 0.84 3.79
C PRO A 113 -18.07 0.76 2.29
N LEU A 114 -17.52 1.67 1.47
CA LEU A 114 -17.68 1.60 0.02
C LEU A 114 -17.01 0.36 -0.56
N LEU A 115 -15.78 0.08 -0.14
CA LEU A 115 -15.01 -1.09 -0.61
C LEU A 115 -15.67 -2.40 -0.18
N VAL A 116 -16.12 -2.51 1.07
CA VAL A 116 -16.86 -3.67 1.60
C VAL A 116 -18.13 -3.92 0.79
N ARG A 117 -18.98 -2.90 0.61
CA ARG A 117 -20.22 -3.04 -0.18
C ARG A 117 -19.96 -3.50 -1.62
N ARG A 118 -18.84 -3.08 -2.20
CA ARG A 118 -18.43 -3.46 -3.57
C ARG A 118 -17.64 -4.76 -3.63
N ARG A 119 -17.40 -5.41 -2.49
CA ARG A 119 -16.57 -6.62 -2.35
C ARG A 119 -15.18 -6.45 -2.96
N ILE A 120 -14.57 -5.29 -2.76
CA ILE A 120 -13.21 -4.97 -3.20
C ILE A 120 -12.27 -5.33 -2.06
N PRO A 121 -11.29 -6.23 -2.28
CA PRO A 121 -10.29 -6.54 -1.28
C PRO A 121 -9.45 -5.31 -0.92
N VAL A 122 -9.14 -5.16 0.36
CA VAL A 122 -8.32 -4.06 0.87
C VAL A 122 -7.49 -4.54 2.06
N THR A 123 -6.25 -4.07 2.14
CA THR A 123 -5.39 -4.22 3.31
C THR A 123 -5.22 -2.84 3.96
N TYR A 124 -5.44 -2.76 5.26
CA TYR A 124 -5.39 -1.54 6.05
C TYR A 124 -4.24 -1.61 7.04
N PHE A 125 -3.16 -0.89 6.75
CA PHE A 125 -1.97 -0.81 7.58
C PHE A 125 -2.14 0.22 8.68
N VAL A 126 -1.85 -0.17 9.92
CA VAL A 126 -2.09 0.67 11.09
C VAL A 126 -0.88 0.68 12.03
N SER A 127 -0.61 1.85 12.64
CA SER A 127 0.46 2.00 13.63
C SER A 127 -0.07 1.63 15.01
N THR A 128 0.49 0.57 15.59
CA THR A 128 -0.06 -0.13 16.77
C THR A 128 -0.27 0.79 17.96
N ARG A 129 0.72 1.63 18.30
CA ARG A 129 0.63 2.57 19.43
C ARG A 129 -0.53 3.54 19.27
N HIS A 130 -0.69 4.13 18.07
CA HIS A 130 -1.73 5.12 17.80
C HIS A 130 -3.13 4.51 17.91
N ILE A 131 -3.29 3.26 17.50
CA ILE A 131 -4.54 2.51 17.62
C ILE A 131 -4.87 2.18 19.08
N ILE A 132 -3.89 1.61 19.82
CA ILE A 132 -4.11 1.15 21.20
C ILE A 132 -4.33 2.34 22.15
N ALA A 133 -3.52 3.39 22.02
CA ALA A 133 -3.63 4.58 22.86
C ALA A 133 -4.73 5.54 22.35
N THR A 134 -5.24 5.35 21.14
CA THR A 134 -6.17 6.27 20.47
C THR A 134 -5.60 7.70 20.39
N GLU A 135 -4.29 7.81 20.14
CA GLU A 135 -3.56 9.07 20.08
C GLU A 135 -3.34 9.53 18.62
N PRO A 136 -3.66 10.79 18.28
CA PRO A 136 -3.35 11.35 16.97
C PRO A 136 -1.85 11.30 16.67
N PHE A 137 -1.52 11.30 15.37
CA PHE A 137 -0.13 11.35 14.94
C PHE A 137 0.53 12.69 15.31
N PRO A 138 1.79 12.70 15.78
CA PRO A 138 2.49 13.93 16.14
C PRO A 138 2.54 14.97 15.02
N HIS A 139 2.64 14.54 13.76
CA HIS A 139 2.67 15.45 12.62
C HIS A 139 1.32 16.14 12.36
N ASP A 140 0.19 15.49 12.67
CA ASP A 140 -1.15 16.10 12.59
C ASP A 140 -1.37 17.09 13.74
N VAL A 141 -0.95 16.71 14.95
CA VAL A 141 -0.98 17.62 16.12
C VAL A 141 -0.16 18.87 15.85
N ALA A 142 1.04 18.73 15.29
CA ALA A 142 1.91 19.86 14.95
C ALA A 142 1.31 20.80 13.88
N ARG A 143 0.43 20.29 13.03
CA ARG A 143 -0.34 21.10 12.05
C ARG A 143 -1.60 21.75 12.63
N GLY A 144 -1.94 21.44 13.88
CA GLY A 144 -3.17 21.90 14.52
C GLY A 144 -4.43 21.16 14.07
N GLU A 145 -4.29 20.03 13.42
CA GLU A 145 -5.37 19.19 12.86
C GLU A 145 -5.24 17.75 13.39
N PRO A 146 -5.46 17.48 14.69
CA PRO A 146 -5.29 16.14 15.28
C PRO A 146 -6.38 15.20 14.78
N HIS A 147 -6.10 14.47 13.68
CA HIS A 147 -7.01 13.46 13.17
C HIS A 147 -7.04 12.24 14.09
N LYS A 148 -8.23 11.69 14.31
CA LYS A 148 -8.42 10.51 15.17
C LYS A 148 -7.92 9.26 14.44
N PRO A 149 -7.10 8.41 15.10
CA PRO A 149 -6.87 7.05 14.62
C PRO A 149 -8.09 6.16 14.94
N ASN A 150 -8.16 5.01 14.30
CA ASN A 150 -9.12 3.97 14.66
C ASN A 150 -8.88 3.45 16.08
N THR A 151 -9.91 2.90 16.66
CA THR A 151 -9.85 2.11 17.88
C THR A 151 -9.64 0.62 17.55
N VAL A 152 -9.21 -0.16 18.54
CA VAL A 152 -9.08 -1.62 18.41
C VAL A 152 -10.43 -2.25 18.05
N ASP A 153 -11.52 -1.79 18.64
CA ASP A 153 -12.85 -2.35 18.37
C ASP A 153 -13.30 -2.07 16.93
N GLU A 154 -13.05 -0.86 16.40
CA GLU A 154 -13.30 -0.57 14.99
C GLU A 154 -12.48 -1.48 14.06
N LEU A 155 -11.20 -1.76 14.39
CA LEU A 155 -10.37 -2.68 13.60
C LEU A 155 -10.91 -4.12 13.66
N ARG A 156 -11.41 -4.59 14.79
CA ARG A 156 -12.07 -5.89 14.91
C ARG A 156 -13.30 -5.98 14.02
N GLU A 157 -14.13 -4.94 14.03
CA GLU A 157 -15.32 -4.86 13.16
C GLU A 157 -14.95 -4.85 11.67
N LEU A 158 -13.93 -4.09 11.29
CA LEU A 158 -13.42 -4.06 9.92
C LEU A 158 -12.89 -5.43 9.47
N SER A 159 -12.13 -6.09 10.35
CA SER A 159 -11.60 -7.43 10.11
C SER A 159 -12.72 -8.47 9.97
N ALA A 160 -13.77 -8.37 10.78
CA ALA A 160 -14.95 -9.24 10.65
C ALA A 160 -15.70 -9.02 9.32
N GLN A 161 -15.61 -7.83 8.72
CA GLN A 161 -16.16 -7.52 7.40
C GLN A 161 -15.25 -7.92 6.24
N GLY A 162 -14.10 -8.56 6.51
CA GLY A 162 -13.18 -9.06 5.50
C GLY A 162 -12.09 -8.06 5.08
N ILE A 163 -11.91 -6.97 5.81
CA ILE A 163 -10.76 -6.07 5.63
C ILE A 163 -9.54 -6.72 6.28
N GLU A 164 -8.46 -6.86 5.54
CA GLU A 164 -7.20 -7.34 6.06
C GLU A 164 -6.49 -6.23 6.83
N ILE A 165 -6.12 -6.48 8.08
CA ILE A 165 -5.35 -5.53 8.87
C ILE A 165 -3.87 -5.88 8.76
N GLY A 166 -3.03 -4.88 8.46
CA GLY A 166 -1.58 -4.99 8.36
C GLY A 166 -0.87 -4.08 9.37
N ALA A 167 0.41 -4.38 9.65
CA ALA A 167 1.23 -3.59 10.56
C ALA A 167 1.92 -2.42 9.84
N HIS A 168 2.03 -1.28 10.53
CA HIS A 168 2.69 -0.05 10.06
C HIS A 168 3.60 0.54 11.12
N THR A 169 4.45 -0.28 11.72
CA THR A 169 5.27 -0.05 12.90
C THR A 169 4.47 0.24 14.18
N ARG A 170 5.19 0.32 15.30
CA ARG A 170 4.60 0.72 16.58
C ARG A 170 4.21 2.19 16.59
N SER A 171 5.16 3.05 16.26
CA SER A 171 5.05 4.51 16.46
C SER A 171 5.10 5.33 15.17
N HIS A 172 4.96 4.69 14.01
CA HIS A 172 5.16 5.31 12.69
C HIS A 172 6.61 5.83 12.52
N ALA A 173 7.60 5.07 13.04
CA ALA A 173 9.00 5.44 12.98
C ALA A 173 9.58 5.32 11.56
N ASP A 174 10.53 6.21 11.24
CA ASP A 174 11.38 6.07 10.05
C ASP A 174 12.44 5.00 10.30
N LEU A 175 12.25 3.82 9.74
CA LEU A 175 13.11 2.66 9.97
C LEU A 175 14.47 2.77 9.25
N GLY A 176 14.59 3.62 8.24
CA GLY A 176 15.86 3.94 7.59
C GLY A 176 16.83 4.68 8.52
N MET A 177 16.28 5.38 9.52
CA MET A 177 17.05 6.13 10.52
C MET A 177 17.34 5.33 11.79
N LEU A 178 16.74 4.14 11.96
CA LEU A 178 16.96 3.28 13.11
C LEU A 178 18.07 2.26 12.84
N HIS A 179 19.08 2.24 13.73
CA HIS A 179 20.23 1.33 13.63
C HIS A 179 20.33 0.35 14.80
N ASN A 180 19.46 0.48 15.82
CA ASN A 180 19.45 -0.41 16.96
C ASN A 180 18.53 -1.61 16.66
N PRO A 181 19.05 -2.85 16.61
CA PRO A 181 18.26 -4.04 16.29
C PRO A 181 17.09 -4.27 17.26
N ALA A 182 17.25 -3.96 18.54
CA ALA A 182 16.16 -4.10 19.52
C ALA A 182 15.03 -3.10 19.27
N ALA A 183 15.36 -1.86 18.85
CA ALA A 183 14.36 -0.87 18.48
C ALA A 183 13.65 -1.24 17.17
N LEU A 184 14.37 -1.77 16.18
CA LEU A 184 13.78 -2.30 14.94
C LEU A 184 12.82 -3.47 15.25
N TYR A 185 13.24 -4.39 16.12
CA TYR A 185 12.39 -5.52 16.53
C TYR A 185 11.11 -5.02 17.23
N ASP A 186 11.22 -4.06 18.13
CA ASP A 186 10.06 -3.48 18.83
C ASP A 186 9.09 -2.79 17.87
N GLU A 187 9.61 -1.99 16.93
CA GLU A 187 8.79 -1.28 15.94
C GLU A 187 8.09 -2.20 14.93
N VAL A 188 8.69 -3.33 14.59
CA VAL A 188 8.20 -4.19 13.49
C VAL A 188 7.55 -5.47 14.03
N VAL A 189 8.30 -6.27 14.79
CA VAL A 189 7.86 -7.61 15.18
C VAL A 189 6.96 -7.54 16.39
N ALA A 190 7.44 -6.99 17.52
CA ALA A 190 6.66 -6.90 18.74
C ALA A 190 5.37 -6.07 18.54
N ALA A 191 5.43 -4.99 17.74
CA ALA A 191 4.25 -4.22 17.39
C ALA A 191 3.24 -5.01 16.54
N GLY A 192 3.72 -5.84 15.61
CA GLY A 192 2.87 -6.71 14.80
C GLY A 192 2.19 -7.81 15.65
N GLU A 193 2.91 -8.41 16.58
CA GLU A 193 2.39 -9.40 17.53
C GLU A 193 1.32 -8.79 18.43
N GLU A 194 1.60 -7.62 19.02
CA GLU A 194 0.66 -6.87 19.86
C GLU A 194 -0.62 -6.50 19.09
N LEU A 195 -0.48 -6.05 17.83
CA LEU A 195 -1.63 -5.76 16.97
C LEU A 195 -2.44 -7.02 16.69
N GLN A 196 -1.79 -8.14 16.37
CA GLN A 196 -2.43 -9.44 16.15
C GLN A 196 -3.22 -9.89 17.37
N GLU A 197 -2.64 -9.78 18.57
CA GLU A 197 -3.32 -10.08 19.84
C GLU A 197 -4.53 -9.15 20.04
N ALA A 198 -4.34 -7.85 19.84
CA ALA A 198 -5.39 -6.86 20.01
C ALA A 198 -6.60 -7.11 19.10
N ILE A 199 -6.39 -7.45 17.83
CA ILE A 199 -7.50 -7.67 16.88
C ILE A 199 -8.01 -9.12 16.86
N GLY A 200 -7.26 -10.08 17.41
CA GLY A 200 -7.61 -11.51 17.41
C GLY A 200 -7.55 -12.17 16.03
N LYS A 201 -6.76 -11.65 15.12
CA LYS A 201 -6.57 -12.14 13.75
C LYS A 201 -5.11 -12.04 13.32
N PRO A 202 -4.61 -12.94 12.44
CA PRO A 202 -3.25 -12.86 11.93
C PRO A 202 -2.96 -11.53 11.21
N VAL A 203 -1.81 -10.92 11.53
CA VAL A 203 -1.25 -9.76 10.84
C VAL A 203 -0.17 -10.26 9.89
N ARG A 204 -0.52 -10.36 8.61
CA ARG A 204 0.31 -11.04 7.59
C ARG A 204 1.22 -10.11 6.82
N TYR A 205 0.92 -8.82 6.76
CA TYR A 205 1.64 -7.85 5.95
C TYR A 205 2.16 -6.71 6.80
N PHE A 206 3.32 -6.22 6.43
CA PHE A 206 3.94 -5.04 7.00
C PHE A 206 4.15 -3.97 5.93
N ALA A 207 3.93 -2.70 6.27
CA ALA A 207 4.26 -1.57 5.41
C ALA A 207 5.21 -0.60 6.11
N PHE A 208 6.26 -0.17 5.42
CA PHE A 208 7.18 0.84 5.92
C PHE A 208 6.50 2.22 5.99
N PRO A 209 6.55 2.93 7.14
CA PRO A 209 6.25 4.35 7.20
C PRO A 209 7.11 5.15 6.21
N TYR A 210 6.53 6.18 5.58
CA TYR A 210 7.14 6.92 4.48
C TYR A 210 7.46 6.04 3.27
N GLY A 211 8.16 4.93 3.46
CA GLY A 211 8.44 3.87 2.50
C GLY A 211 9.18 4.32 1.23
N GLN A 212 9.87 5.48 1.27
CA GLN A 212 10.78 5.88 0.21
C GLN A 212 12.04 5.03 0.28
N TYR A 213 12.89 5.10 -0.73
CA TYR A 213 14.07 4.24 -0.84
C TYR A 213 14.99 4.37 0.38
N GLU A 214 15.18 5.59 0.87
CA GLU A 214 15.98 5.92 2.04
C GLU A 214 15.36 5.50 3.39
N ASN A 215 14.05 5.25 3.43
CA ASN A 215 13.37 4.80 4.66
C ASN A 215 13.37 3.28 4.80
N LEU A 216 13.82 2.55 3.77
CA LEU A 216 13.87 1.10 3.81
C LEU A 216 15.17 0.64 4.52
N ASN A 217 15.04 -0.44 5.27
CA ASN A 217 16.14 -1.03 6.04
C ASN A 217 16.24 -2.53 5.72
N PRO A 218 17.39 -3.05 5.20
CA PRO A 218 17.53 -4.46 4.87
C PRO A 218 17.29 -5.40 6.06
N GLU A 219 17.71 -5.02 7.28
CA GLU A 219 17.49 -5.82 8.48
C GLU A 219 15.99 -6.03 8.76
N VAL A 220 15.17 -5.04 8.46
CA VAL A 220 13.70 -5.12 8.63
C VAL A 220 13.09 -6.16 7.70
N PHE A 221 13.59 -6.30 6.47
CA PHE A 221 13.13 -7.36 5.56
C PHE A 221 13.42 -8.75 6.13
N HIS A 222 14.61 -8.97 6.70
CA HIS A 222 14.97 -10.23 7.36
C HIS A 222 14.11 -10.46 8.61
N MET A 223 14.01 -9.48 9.50
CA MET A 223 13.19 -9.58 10.71
C MET A 223 11.73 -9.90 10.40
N ALA A 224 11.15 -9.21 9.42
CA ALA A 224 9.76 -9.46 9.00
C ALA A 224 9.58 -10.87 8.41
N TYR A 225 10.55 -11.35 7.61
CA TYR A 225 10.53 -12.71 7.08
C TYR A 225 10.60 -13.75 8.18
N ASP A 226 11.55 -13.61 9.10
CA ASP A 226 11.77 -14.53 10.23
C ASP A 226 10.59 -14.53 11.21
N ALA A 227 9.94 -13.38 11.40
CA ALA A 227 8.72 -13.24 12.20
C ALA A 227 7.47 -13.83 11.51
N GLY A 228 7.58 -14.26 10.25
CA GLY A 228 6.49 -14.92 9.53
C GLY A 228 5.53 -14.00 8.81
N PHE A 229 5.87 -12.73 8.59
CA PHE A 229 5.10 -11.89 7.68
C PHE A 229 5.11 -12.50 6.27
N ASP A 230 3.96 -12.46 5.59
CA ASP A 230 3.85 -12.94 4.20
C ASP A 230 4.51 -11.99 3.20
N GLY A 231 4.57 -10.70 3.52
CA GLY A 231 5.19 -9.70 2.66
C GLY A 231 5.33 -8.33 3.28
N VAL A 232 6.21 -7.54 2.67
CA VAL A 232 6.59 -6.20 3.10
C VAL A 232 6.31 -5.19 1.99
N CYS A 233 5.69 -4.06 2.32
CA CYS A 233 5.31 -3.02 1.38
C CYS A 233 6.20 -1.78 1.48
N SER A 234 6.75 -1.30 0.36
CA SER A 234 7.36 0.02 0.22
C SER A 234 6.39 1.04 -0.40
N ALA A 235 6.79 2.31 -0.52
CA ALA A 235 5.96 3.39 -1.06
C ALA A 235 6.70 4.30 -2.07
N TYR A 236 7.91 3.94 -2.50
CA TYR A 236 8.69 4.74 -3.45
C TYR A 236 8.18 4.63 -4.91
N GLY A 237 7.17 3.81 -5.15
CA GLY A 237 6.56 3.59 -6.46
C GLY A 237 7.28 2.54 -7.31
N GLY A 238 6.52 1.68 -7.94
CA GLY A 238 7.02 0.64 -8.83
C GLY A 238 5.91 -0.35 -9.20
N TYR A 239 6.13 -1.05 -10.32
CA TYR A 239 5.28 -2.15 -10.72
C TYR A 239 5.83 -3.45 -10.17
N ASN A 240 4.94 -4.36 -9.80
CA ASN A 240 5.27 -5.74 -9.51
C ASN A 240 4.95 -6.58 -10.74
N PHE A 241 5.92 -7.31 -11.27
CA PHE A 241 5.72 -8.18 -12.42
C PHE A 241 5.76 -9.65 -11.98
N PRO A 242 5.09 -10.53 -12.76
CA PRO A 242 5.21 -11.96 -12.57
C PRO A 242 6.67 -12.44 -12.65
N GLY A 243 7.13 -13.07 -11.58
CA GLY A 243 8.51 -13.55 -11.42
C GLY A 243 9.43 -12.56 -10.67
N ASP A 244 8.93 -11.40 -10.26
CA ASP A 244 9.63 -10.51 -9.34
C ASP A 244 9.68 -11.08 -7.91
N ASP A 245 10.38 -10.38 -7.02
CA ASP A 245 10.33 -10.65 -5.59
C ASP A 245 8.89 -10.46 -5.07
N ALA A 246 8.30 -11.55 -4.57
CA ALA A 246 6.95 -11.55 -4.04
C ALA A 246 6.89 -11.15 -2.56
N PHE A 247 8.03 -11.09 -1.85
CA PHE A 247 8.07 -10.64 -0.48
C PHE A 247 8.12 -9.11 -0.38
N HIS A 248 8.85 -8.44 -1.28
CA HIS A 248 8.90 -6.99 -1.39
C HIS A 248 7.86 -6.46 -2.38
N LEU A 249 6.76 -5.95 -1.90
CA LEU A 249 5.65 -5.40 -2.67
C LEU A 249 5.80 -3.87 -2.85
N GLN A 250 6.07 -3.43 -4.07
CA GLN A 250 6.17 -2.02 -4.41
C GLN A 250 4.80 -1.39 -4.59
N ARG A 251 4.58 -0.19 -4.04
CA ARG A 251 3.30 0.51 -4.08
C ARG A 251 3.41 1.88 -4.71
N PHE A 252 2.31 2.36 -5.30
CA PHE A 252 2.13 3.72 -5.79
C PHE A 252 1.18 4.49 -4.88
N HIS A 253 1.50 5.74 -4.60
CA HIS A 253 0.55 6.66 -3.98
C HIS A 253 -0.68 6.83 -4.88
N ALA A 254 -1.87 6.73 -4.31
CA ALA A 254 -3.12 7.00 -5.03
C ALA A 254 -3.36 8.50 -5.12
N ASP A 255 -2.62 9.15 -6.01
CA ASP A 255 -2.68 10.61 -6.22
C ASP A 255 -4.13 11.08 -6.43
N PRO A 256 -4.57 12.16 -5.77
CA PRO A 256 -5.92 12.71 -5.94
C PRO A 256 -6.28 13.05 -7.39
N SER A 257 -5.28 13.34 -8.24
CA SER A 257 -5.50 13.55 -9.67
C SER A 257 -5.75 12.24 -10.40
N LEU A 258 -6.99 12.00 -10.81
CA LEU A 258 -7.35 10.82 -11.61
C LEU A 258 -6.51 10.70 -12.90
N LEU A 259 -6.10 11.82 -13.49
CA LEU A 259 -5.25 11.80 -14.70
C LEU A 259 -3.85 11.27 -14.38
N ARG A 260 -3.27 11.66 -13.25
CA ARG A 260 -1.95 11.16 -12.81
C ARG A 260 -2.04 9.69 -12.45
N LEU A 261 -3.08 9.27 -11.73
CA LEU A 261 -3.34 7.87 -11.43
C LEU A 261 -3.47 7.04 -12.72
N LYS A 262 -4.23 7.51 -13.70
CA LYS A 262 -4.35 6.87 -15.02
C LYS A 262 -2.99 6.73 -15.71
N ASN A 263 -2.17 7.77 -15.65
CA ASN A 263 -0.85 7.75 -16.26
C ASN A 263 0.04 6.67 -15.64
N TRP A 264 0.05 6.53 -14.32
CA TRP A 264 0.83 5.50 -13.63
C TRP A 264 0.30 4.09 -13.93
N LEU A 265 -0.98 3.85 -13.75
CA LEU A 265 -1.56 2.51 -13.86
C LEU A 265 -1.67 1.97 -15.30
N THR A 266 -1.47 2.80 -16.32
CA THR A 266 -1.34 2.34 -17.72
C THR A 266 0.10 2.07 -18.15
N VAL A 267 0.98 1.85 -17.21
CA VAL A 267 2.42 1.60 -17.39
C VAL A 267 3.14 2.80 -18.00
N ASP A 268 3.43 3.77 -17.14
CA ASP A 268 4.28 4.91 -17.53
C ASP A 268 5.72 4.42 -17.75
N PRO A 269 6.29 4.63 -18.95
CA PRO A 269 7.66 4.19 -19.27
C PRO A 269 8.73 4.71 -18.29
N ARG A 270 8.50 5.87 -17.70
CA ARG A 270 9.42 6.50 -16.74
C ARG A 270 9.57 5.70 -15.43
N TRP A 271 8.60 4.83 -15.12
CA TRP A 271 8.58 4.00 -13.92
C TRP A 271 9.01 2.55 -14.14
N LEU A 272 9.19 2.14 -15.41
CA LEU A 272 9.56 0.76 -15.74
C LEU A 272 10.97 0.36 -15.30
N ASN A 273 11.89 1.32 -15.33
CA ASN A 273 13.32 1.09 -15.04
C ASN A 273 13.72 1.73 -13.71
N ARG A 274 12.75 1.91 -12.78
CA ARG A 274 13.09 2.41 -11.46
C ARG A 274 13.93 1.38 -10.72
N GLU A 275 15.01 1.85 -10.10
CA GLU A 275 15.84 1.02 -9.25
C GLU A 275 15.01 0.38 -8.14
N ARG A 276 15.22 -0.90 -7.94
CA ARG A 276 14.57 -1.65 -6.87
C ARG A 276 15.49 -1.67 -5.66
N PHE A 277 14.87 -1.54 -4.50
CA PHE A 277 15.60 -1.73 -3.26
C PHE A 277 16.06 -3.18 -3.18
N CYS A 278 17.38 -3.36 -2.99
CA CYS A 278 18.01 -4.67 -2.88
C CYS A 278 18.29 -4.98 -1.41
N TYR A 279 17.96 -6.18 -1.01
CA TYR A 279 18.32 -6.80 0.25
C TYR A 279 18.65 -8.26 -0.04
N ASP A 280 19.47 -8.88 0.82
CA ASP A 280 19.79 -10.30 0.66
C ASP A 280 18.54 -11.12 0.96
N GLN A 281 17.93 -11.71 -0.07
CA GLN A 281 16.73 -12.53 0.13
C GLN A 281 17.08 -13.76 0.95
N PRO A 282 16.26 -14.11 1.98
CA PRO A 282 16.37 -15.39 2.65
C PRO A 282 16.30 -16.51 1.61
N SER A 283 17.27 -17.42 1.61
CA SER A 283 17.34 -18.47 0.60
C SER A 283 16.10 -19.39 0.66
N ALA A 284 15.51 -19.67 -0.48
CA ALA A 284 14.30 -20.52 -0.63
C ALA A 284 14.44 -21.97 -0.06
N THR A 285 15.64 -22.34 0.38
CA THR A 285 15.90 -23.63 1.04
C THR A 285 15.31 -23.72 2.45
N THR A 286 14.82 -22.63 3.02
CA THR A 286 14.24 -22.57 4.37
C THR A 286 12.70 -22.58 4.39
N ASP A 287 12.02 -22.51 3.23
CA ASP A 287 10.54 -22.50 3.17
C ASP A 287 9.87 -23.79 3.72
N ALA A 288 10.62 -24.88 3.87
CA ALA A 288 10.13 -26.13 4.48
C ALA A 288 10.05 -26.09 6.02
N GLN A 289 10.52 -25.01 6.67
CA GLN A 289 10.60 -24.87 8.12
C GLN A 289 9.92 -23.60 8.67
N LYS A 290 9.04 -22.94 7.90
CA LYS A 290 8.22 -21.88 8.50
C LYS A 290 7.43 -22.48 9.68
N PRO A 291 7.55 -21.95 10.89
CA PRO A 291 6.72 -22.41 12.01
C PRO A 291 5.26 -22.20 11.63
N GLN A 292 4.49 -23.28 11.67
CA GLN A 292 3.04 -23.19 11.53
C GLN A 292 2.51 -22.36 12.70
N PRO A 293 1.58 -21.42 12.50
CA PRO A 293 0.96 -20.68 13.56
C PRO A 293 0.36 -21.69 14.56
N THR A 294 0.82 -21.65 15.79
CA THR A 294 0.29 -22.48 16.87
C THR A 294 -1.18 -22.09 17.07
N THR A 295 -2.08 -22.96 16.66
CA THR A 295 -3.50 -22.87 17.02
C THR A 295 -3.61 -23.08 18.52
N LEU A 296 -3.89 -22.00 19.25
CA LEU A 296 -4.43 -22.05 20.61
C LEU A 296 -5.94 -21.88 20.55
#